data_380e63775a46bcd4de7d25212dbd679b
#
_entry.id   380e63775a46bcd4de7d25212dbd679b
#
_cell.length_a   1.000
_cell.length_b   1.000
_cell.length_c   1.000
_cell.angle_alpha   90.00
_cell.angle_beta   90.00
_cell.angle_gamma   90.00
#
_symmetry.space_group_name_H-M   'P 1'
#
loop_
_entity.id
_entity.type
_entity.pdbx_description
1 polymer ?
#
loop_
_entity_poly.entity_id
_entity_poly.type
_entity_poly.pdbx_seq_one_letter_code
_entity_poly.pdbx_strand_id
1 'polypeptide(L)'
;MRLVQLLGLPPACDYDCITFFYAEADGLFRPTTDHETTDHEAELDFPASATPDYREWFEDNKQFSYFSDTPYPWTRLGYTYDWHCGTSSHVGPGEFIIREGATVRVAAKTGIWSWYREISRQTNRQPGI
;
A
#
# COMPACT_ATOMS: atom_id res chain seq x y z
N MET A 1 -9.51 13.34 2.16
CA MET A 1 -9.13 12.61 3.39
C MET A 1 -9.46 11.12 3.35
N ARG A 2 -10.57 10.67 2.72
CA ARG A 2 -10.93 9.23 2.68
C ARG A 2 -9.88 8.31 2.04
N LEU A 3 -9.20 8.76 0.97
CA LEU A 3 -8.14 7.97 0.32
C LEU A 3 -6.95 7.74 1.25
N VAL A 4 -6.56 8.75 2.01
CA VAL A 4 -5.47 8.67 3.01
C VAL A 4 -5.80 7.62 4.08
N GLN A 5 -7.05 7.58 4.53
CA GLN A 5 -7.53 6.57 5.49
C GLN A 5 -7.49 5.16 4.90
N LEU A 6 -8.01 4.99 3.67
CA LEU A 6 -8.06 3.71 2.97
C LEU A 6 -6.67 3.12 2.72
N LEU A 7 -5.71 3.98 2.40
CA LEU A 7 -4.33 3.59 2.12
C LEU A 7 -3.44 3.50 3.38
N GLY A 8 -4.00 3.71 4.57
CA GLY A 8 -3.24 3.64 5.82
C GLY A 8 -2.11 4.66 5.91
N LEU A 9 -2.24 5.80 5.21
CA LEU A 9 -1.20 6.82 5.16
C LEU A 9 -1.23 7.74 6.37
N PRO A 10 -0.09 8.35 6.75
CA PRO A 10 -0.04 9.30 7.87
C PRO A 10 -1.00 10.46 7.66
N PRO A 11 -1.85 10.79 8.64
CA PRO A 11 -2.84 11.88 8.49
C PRO A 11 -2.21 13.27 8.44
N ALA A 12 -0.98 13.43 8.93
CA ALA A 12 -0.25 14.69 8.96
C ALA A 12 0.46 15.02 7.66
N CYS A 13 0.53 14.08 6.71
CA CYS A 13 1.21 14.29 5.43
C CYS A 13 0.25 14.82 4.37
N ASP A 14 0.71 15.79 3.60
CA ASP A 14 0.01 16.30 2.42
C ASP A 14 0.38 15.48 1.18
N TYR A 15 -0.63 14.87 0.58
CA TYR A 15 -0.52 14.14 -0.67
C TYR A 15 -1.27 14.88 -1.76
N ASP A 16 -0.60 15.26 -2.83
CA ASP A 16 -1.15 16.10 -3.89
C ASP A 16 -1.41 15.35 -5.20
N CYS A 17 -0.78 14.20 -5.41
CA CYS A 17 -0.89 13.46 -6.66
C CYS A 17 -0.95 11.94 -6.47
N ILE A 18 -1.47 11.27 -7.51
CA ILE A 18 -1.46 9.83 -7.69
C ILE A 18 -0.66 9.53 -8.95
N THR A 19 0.26 8.60 -8.86
CA THR A 19 1.03 8.09 -10.00
C THR A 19 0.62 6.64 -10.26
N PHE A 20 0.27 6.35 -11.50
CA PHE A 20 -0.01 5.00 -12.00
C PHE A 20 1.18 4.51 -12.80
N PHE A 21 1.61 3.30 -12.55
CA PHE A 21 2.73 2.71 -13.26
C PHE A 21 2.57 1.19 -13.38
N TYR A 22 3.30 0.62 -14.33
CA TYR A 22 3.47 -0.82 -14.48
C TYR A 22 4.85 -1.19 -13.94
N ALA A 23 4.92 -2.27 -13.19
CA ALA A 23 6.15 -2.91 -12.74
C ALA A 23 6.10 -4.39 -13.08
N GLU A 24 7.26 -5.00 -13.36
CA GLU A 24 7.36 -6.44 -13.49
C GLU A 24 7.19 -7.10 -12.11
N ALA A 25 6.58 -8.29 -12.08
CA ALA A 25 6.24 -8.96 -10.82
C ALA A 25 7.48 -9.31 -9.98
N ASP A 26 8.60 -9.63 -10.61
CA ASP A 26 9.88 -9.91 -9.94
C ASP A 26 10.55 -8.65 -9.35
N GLY A 27 10.13 -7.46 -9.82
CA GLY A 27 10.52 -6.18 -9.27
C GLY A 27 9.73 -5.76 -8.02
N LEU A 28 8.79 -6.59 -7.57
CA LEU A 28 7.91 -6.32 -6.44
C LEU A 28 8.10 -7.34 -5.32
N PHE A 29 7.75 -6.95 -4.11
CA PHE A 29 7.53 -7.88 -3.00
C PHE A 29 6.38 -7.41 -2.12
N ARG A 30 5.76 -8.32 -1.39
CA ARG A 30 4.77 -7.98 -0.37
C ARG A 30 5.49 -7.62 0.94
N PRO A 31 5.08 -6.59 1.64
CA PRO A 31 5.66 -6.23 2.94
C PRO A 31 5.08 -7.13 4.06
N THR A 32 5.35 -8.42 3.95
CA THR A 32 4.95 -9.50 4.86
C THR A 32 6.18 -10.25 5.32
N THR A 33 6.08 -11.12 6.31
CA THR A 33 7.23 -11.93 6.76
C THR A 33 7.73 -12.88 5.68
N ASP A 34 6.87 -13.37 4.81
CA ASP A 34 7.15 -14.28 3.70
C ASP A 34 7.46 -13.59 2.36
N HIS A 35 7.23 -12.30 2.24
CA HIS A 35 7.53 -11.36 1.14
C HIS A 35 7.19 -11.83 -0.30
N GLU A 36 6.64 -13.02 -0.47
CA GLU A 36 6.29 -13.54 -1.79
C GLU A 36 5.04 -12.88 -2.38
N THR A 37 4.87 -13.04 -3.70
CA THR A 37 3.75 -12.47 -4.45
C THR A 37 2.91 -13.54 -5.15
N THR A 38 3.18 -14.81 -4.87
CA THR A 38 2.64 -15.95 -5.62
C THR A 38 1.32 -16.48 -5.09
N ASP A 39 1.01 -16.20 -3.84
CA ASP A 39 -0.27 -16.55 -3.23
C ASP A 39 -0.97 -15.36 -2.56
N HIS A 40 -2.05 -15.60 -1.83
CA HIS A 40 -2.83 -14.58 -1.12
C HIS A 40 -2.71 -14.69 0.41
N GLU A 41 -1.82 -15.55 0.89
CA GLU A 41 -1.58 -15.74 2.31
C GLU A 41 -0.44 -14.83 2.79
N ALA A 42 -0.41 -14.56 4.07
CA ALA A 42 0.67 -13.85 4.73
C ALA A 42 1.02 -14.62 6.00
N GLU A 43 2.24 -15.13 6.08
CA GLU A 43 2.72 -15.83 7.26
C GLU A 43 3.00 -14.85 8.41
N LEU A 44 2.84 -15.32 9.64
CA LEU A 44 3.12 -14.51 10.83
C LEU A 44 4.59 -14.56 11.24
N ASP A 45 5.28 -15.62 10.84
CA ASP A 45 6.70 -15.86 11.14
C ASP A 45 7.52 -15.86 9.83
N PHE A 46 8.78 -15.49 9.95
CA PHE A 46 9.69 -15.53 8.82
C PHE A 46 9.96 -16.97 8.37
N PRO A 47 9.76 -17.30 7.09
CA PRO A 47 10.16 -18.59 6.57
C PRO A 47 11.70 -18.76 6.61
N ALA A 48 12.17 -20.00 6.54
CA ALA A 48 13.60 -20.28 6.52
C ALA A 48 14.32 -19.65 5.31
N SER A 49 13.58 -19.36 4.23
CA SER A 49 14.07 -18.69 3.02
C SER A 49 14.28 -17.18 3.18
N ALA A 50 13.73 -16.56 4.21
CA ALA A 50 13.90 -15.13 4.44
C ALA A 50 15.35 -14.80 4.78
N THR A 51 15.97 -13.96 3.95
CA THR A 51 17.36 -13.54 4.11
C THR A 51 17.56 -12.65 5.33
N PRO A 52 18.78 -12.60 5.92
CA PRO A 52 19.07 -11.67 7.01
C PRO A 52 18.76 -10.21 6.66
N ASP A 53 19.14 -9.77 5.45
CA ASP A 53 18.91 -8.39 4.99
C ASP A 53 17.41 -8.06 4.90
N TYR A 54 16.58 -9.03 4.47
CA TYR A 54 15.14 -8.83 4.45
C TYR A 54 14.55 -8.71 5.85
N ARG A 55 15.03 -9.52 6.79
CA ARG A 55 14.60 -9.45 8.20
C ARG A 55 14.98 -8.12 8.83
N GLU A 56 16.18 -7.63 8.57
CA GLU A 56 16.63 -6.31 9.03
C GLU A 56 15.76 -5.20 8.43
N TRP A 57 15.55 -5.20 7.11
CA TRP A 57 14.64 -4.26 6.46
C TRP A 57 13.23 -4.25 7.10
N PHE A 58 12.68 -5.44 7.37
CA PHE A 58 11.34 -5.57 7.94
C PHE A 58 11.27 -4.99 9.36
N GLU A 59 12.26 -5.25 10.20
CA GLU A 59 12.30 -4.69 11.55
C GLU A 59 12.55 -3.17 11.53
N ASP A 60 13.39 -2.67 10.66
CA ASP A 60 13.62 -1.23 10.45
C ASP A 60 12.35 -0.54 9.98
N ASN A 61 11.64 -1.13 9.01
CA ASN A 61 10.36 -0.60 8.53
C ASN A 61 9.29 -0.61 9.63
N LYS A 62 9.29 -1.61 10.50
CA LYS A 62 8.41 -1.66 11.67
C LYS A 62 8.70 -0.52 12.64
N GLN A 63 9.97 -0.27 12.93
CA GLN A 63 10.38 0.87 13.76
C GLN A 63 9.97 2.20 13.12
N PHE A 64 10.24 2.37 11.83
CA PHE A 64 9.88 3.59 11.11
C PHE A 64 8.37 3.81 11.08
N SER A 65 7.58 2.79 10.73
CA SER A 65 6.13 2.92 10.60
C SER A 65 5.42 3.27 11.91
N TYR A 66 5.90 2.76 13.04
CA TYR A 66 5.20 2.97 14.32
C TYR A 66 5.77 4.08 15.18
N PHE A 67 7.05 4.42 15.03
CA PHE A 67 7.76 5.30 15.95
C PHE A 67 8.47 6.49 15.29
N SER A 68 8.25 6.74 13.99
CA SER A 68 8.72 7.96 13.32
C SER A 68 7.91 9.19 13.72
N ASP A 69 8.33 10.36 13.27
CA ASP A 69 7.60 11.62 13.47
C ASP A 69 6.25 11.65 12.73
N THR A 70 6.09 10.78 11.72
CA THR A 70 4.84 10.62 10.94
C THR A 70 4.40 9.16 10.93
N PRO A 71 3.98 8.60 12.09
CA PRO A 71 3.65 7.19 12.19
C PRO A 71 2.41 6.84 11.37
N TYR A 72 2.35 5.60 10.90
CA TYR A 72 1.22 5.05 10.17
C TYR A 72 0.97 3.58 10.53
N PRO A 73 -0.29 3.09 10.39
CA PRO A 73 -0.67 1.76 10.83
C PRO A 73 -0.30 0.69 9.79
N TRP A 74 0.97 0.31 9.72
CA TRP A 74 1.40 -0.78 8.84
C TRP A 74 0.92 -2.13 9.34
N THR A 75 0.19 -2.90 8.51
CA THR A 75 -0.40 -4.18 8.93
C THR A 75 0.61 -5.31 9.00
N ARG A 76 1.66 -5.29 8.20
CA ARG A 76 2.61 -6.38 7.97
C ARG A 76 1.97 -7.63 7.33
N LEU A 77 0.78 -7.48 6.77
CA LEU A 77 -0.03 -8.55 6.19
C LEU A 77 -0.29 -8.34 4.68
N GLY A 78 0.49 -7.43 4.05
CA GLY A 78 0.41 -7.19 2.61
C GLY A 78 -0.85 -6.45 2.15
N TYR A 79 -1.52 -5.75 3.04
CA TYR A 79 -2.59 -4.80 2.73
C TYR A 79 -2.50 -3.56 3.63
N THR A 80 -3.06 -2.45 3.18
CA THR A 80 -3.09 -1.22 3.96
C THR A 80 -4.16 -1.28 5.05
N TYR A 81 -3.96 -0.58 6.16
CA TYR A 81 -4.96 -0.47 7.21
C TYR A 81 -5.90 0.71 6.95
N ASP A 82 -7.18 0.42 6.69
CA ASP A 82 -8.21 1.45 6.60
C ASP A 82 -8.60 1.94 8.00
N TRP A 83 -8.09 3.10 8.39
CA TRP A 83 -8.36 3.66 9.72
C TRP A 83 -9.63 4.54 9.79
N HIS A 84 -10.52 4.46 8.79
CA HIS A 84 -11.81 5.13 8.87
C HIS A 84 -12.71 4.48 9.92
N CYS A 85 -13.20 5.26 10.88
CA CYS A 85 -14.03 4.76 11.99
C CYS A 85 -15.41 4.23 11.57
N GLY A 86 -15.90 4.57 10.39
CA GLY A 86 -17.19 4.12 9.85
C GLY A 86 -17.12 2.85 8.99
N THR A 87 -15.95 2.20 8.88
CA THR A 87 -15.84 0.93 8.13
C THR A 87 -16.11 -0.28 9.01
N SER A 88 -16.74 -1.31 8.45
CA SER A 88 -16.93 -2.61 9.12
C SER A 88 -15.70 -3.52 9.02
N SER A 89 -14.81 -3.23 8.09
CA SER A 89 -13.54 -3.92 7.88
C SER A 89 -12.42 -2.90 7.76
N HIS A 90 -11.35 -3.08 8.49
CA HIS A 90 -10.15 -2.25 8.40
C HIS A 90 -9.15 -2.75 7.35
N VAL A 91 -9.56 -3.65 6.47
CA VAL A 91 -8.75 -4.16 5.37
C VAL A 91 -8.83 -3.20 4.19
N GLY A 92 -7.70 -2.59 3.86
CA GLY A 92 -7.53 -1.73 2.68
C GLY A 92 -7.01 -2.49 1.46
N PRO A 93 -6.60 -1.79 0.42
CA PRO A 93 -5.98 -2.38 -0.78
C PRO A 93 -4.72 -3.20 -0.49
N GLY A 94 -4.41 -4.13 -1.39
CA GLY A 94 -3.14 -4.85 -1.37
C GLY A 94 -1.95 -3.89 -1.45
N GLU A 95 -0.91 -4.20 -0.68
CA GLU A 95 0.30 -3.40 -0.56
C GLU A 95 1.48 -4.17 -1.17
N PHE A 96 2.26 -3.47 -2.00
CA PHE A 96 3.47 -3.99 -2.61
C PHE A 96 4.57 -2.96 -2.54
N ILE A 97 5.79 -3.42 -2.37
CA ILE A 97 7.00 -2.58 -2.38
C ILE A 97 7.77 -2.84 -3.68
N ILE A 98 8.21 -1.77 -4.31
CA ILE A 98 9.10 -1.84 -5.48
C ILE A 98 10.52 -2.04 -4.96
N ARG A 99 11.20 -3.07 -5.46
CA ARG A 99 12.61 -3.32 -5.12
C ARG A 99 13.48 -2.17 -5.62
N GLU A 100 14.50 -1.84 -4.86
CA GLU A 100 15.51 -0.88 -5.29
C GLU A 100 16.12 -1.34 -6.63
N GLY A 101 16.26 -0.41 -7.58
CA GLY A 101 16.76 -0.69 -8.92
C GLY A 101 15.77 -1.32 -9.89
N ALA A 102 14.56 -1.70 -9.45
CA ALA A 102 13.53 -2.20 -10.37
C ALA A 102 13.06 -1.10 -11.34
N THR A 103 12.85 -1.49 -12.59
CA THR A 103 12.33 -0.59 -13.62
C THR A 103 10.81 -0.52 -13.56
N VAL A 104 10.27 0.69 -13.58
CA VAL A 104 8.85 0.94 -13.68
C VAL A 104 8.52 1.78 -14.91
N ARG A 105 7.36 1.55 -15.53
CA ARG A 105 6.86 2.35 -16.63
C ARG A 105 5.68 3.19 -16.16
N VAL A 106 5.85 4.48 -16.03
CA VAL A 106 4.77 5.40 -15.65
C VAL A 106 3.69 5.40 -16.71
N ALA A 107 2.46 5.10 -16.33
CA ALA A 107 1.28 5.13 -17.18
C ALA A 107 0.57 6.49 -17.13
N ALA A 108 0.42 7.07 -15.94
CA ALA A 108 -0.21 8.37 -15.74
C ALA A 108 0.21 8.98 -14.40
N LYS A 109 0.12 10.31 -14.32
CA LYS A 109 0.19 11.05 -13.08
C LYS A 109 -0.93 12.09 -13.06
N THR A 110 -1.67 12.19 -11.97
CA THR A 110 -2.78 13.12 -11.84
C THR A 110 -2.86 13.69 -10.41
N GLY A 111 -3.38 14.90 -10.29
CA GLY A 111 -3.68 15.46 -8.97
C GLY A 111 -4.80 14.66 -8.27
N ILE A 112 -4.70 14.47 -6.97
CA ILE A 112 -5.67 13.71 -6.16
C ILE A 112 -7.10 14.20 -6.37
N TRP A 113 -7.33 15.50 -6.36
CA TRP A 113 -8.66 16.06 -6.54
C TRP A 113 -9.22 15.88 -7.96
N SER A 114 -8.36 15.88 -8.98
CA SER A 114 -8.76 15.61 -10.36
C SER A 114 -9.17 14.15 -10.53
N TRP A 115 -8.39 13.23 -9.98
CA TRP A 115 -8.68 11.81 -9.97
C TRP A 115 -10.00 11.50 -9.22
N TYR A 116 -10.19 12.07 -8.03
CA TYR A 116 -11.41 11.88 -7.24
C TYR A 116 -12.67 12.34 -7.99
N ARG A 117 -12.61 13.49 -8.65
CA ARG A 117 -13.72 14.00 -9.47
C ARG A 117 -14.06 13.08 -10.64
N GLU A 118 -13.04 12.52 -11.28
CA GLU A 118 -13.21 11.59 -12.40
C GLU A 118 -13.93 10.31 -11.97
N ILE A 119 -13.46 9.68 -10.90
CA ILE A 119 -14.09 8.46 -10.36
C ILE A 119 -15.53 8.73 -9.91
N SER A 120 -15.78 9.83 -9.21
CA SER A 120 -17.12 10.19 -8.78
C SER A 120 -18.10 10.38 -9.97
N ARG A 121 -17.62 10.89 -11.10
CA ARG A 121 -18.43 11.00 -12.33
C ARG A 121 -18.72 9.64 -12.97
N GLN A 122 -17.75 8.73 -12.94
CA GLN A 122 -17.92 7.38 -13.50
C GLN A 122 -18.91 6.57 -12.68
N THR A 123 -18.83 6.63 -11.36
CA THR A 123 -19.77 5.94 -10.44
C THR A 123 -21.21 6.41 -10.62
N ASN A 124 -21.41 7.72 -10.84
CA ASN A 124 -22.75 8.28 -11.08
C ASN A 124 -23.32 8.03 -12.47
N ARG A 125 -22.53 7.47 -13.40
CA ARG A 125 -22.95 7.15 -14.76
C ARG A 125 -23.37 5.69 -14.97
N GLN A 126 -23.22 4.83 -13.97
CA GLN A 126 -23.80 3.48 -14.05
C GLN A 126 -25.32 3.61 -13.87
N PRO A 127 -26.15 3.35 -14.93
CA PRO A 127 -27.58 3.26 -14.76
C PRO A 127 -27.85 2.07 -13.84
N GLY A 128 -28.68 2.30 -12.82
CA GLY A 128 -29.13 1.23 -11.94
C GLY A 128 -29.72 0.09 -12.77
N ILE A 129 -29.27 -1.12 -12.48
CA ILE A 129 -29.91 -2.36 -12.90
C ILE A 129 -31.15 -2.57 -12.04
#